data_e307c972461a0cb1a7478af8a71a009f
#
_entry.id   e307c972461a0cb1a7478af8a71a009f
#
_cell.length_a   1.000
_cell.length_b   1.000
_cell.length_c   1.000
_cell.angle_alpha   90.00
_cell.angle_beta   90.00
_cell.angle_gamma   90.00
#
_symmetry.space_group_name_H-M   'P 1'
#
loop_
_entity.id
_entity.type
_entity.pdbx_description
1 polymer ?
#
loop_
_entity_poly.entity_id
_entity_poly.type
_entity_poly.pdbx_seq_one_letter_code
_entity_poly.pdbx_strand_id
1 'polypeptide(L)'
;MREIPEQQIAAMAPNANAVNNARKIVKSGGFTEHARSEDDTFYMGSCKGSGSSAYRVTLDFADNDAPVCRCSCPSRQFPCKHGLALMMELSQGRHWDICDIPQDILDKRAKKDVRAGKKESQGDRPRAPKKTNQAARTKKLKKQLEGLDLAEKVVRELVEAGLGTLNGTSVKVYQDLAKQLGDYYLPGPQRLVQSLVLEVSRLKEDGKGDYKEAVRILVFLRALIKKSRAYLTEKLEQGQVEDDASVLYEELGGIWNLERLIELGLKKENVRLLQLSFHVSYDGARRELVDKGWWLDLDSGEIDITYNYRPVKALKYVKEEDSVTEALRVPMLVYYPGENGRRIRWEGQEFLPVTGELLAEARDKASSSLPELVKAAKNELKNTLSDGRFGCLVSYDGLGTVGTEGVKGEQREYIMYCGTRTIELKDRPGDRPSVCRLDILPDRQMAGNQVMFGVLWYDRSRHRICLHPYSIITAKEVVRLLY
;
A
#
# COMPACT_ATOMS: atom_id res chain seq x y z
N MET A 1 -1.24 -42.67 17.83
CA MET A 1 -0.99 -41.84 16.62
C MET A 1 -2.09 -40.79 16.53
N ARG A 2 -1.74 -39.53 16.27
CA ARG A 2 -2.73 -38.44 16.20
C ARG A 2 -3.48 -38.44 14.88
N GLU A 3 -4.75 -38.08 14.92
CA GLU A 3 -5.57 -37.87 13.72
C GLU A 3 -6.06 -36.42 13.68
N ILE A 4 -6.08 -35.82 12.51
CA ILE A 4 -6.59 -34.46 12.30
C ILE A 4 -7.76 -34.55 11.32
N PRO A 5 -8.97 -34.17 11.69
CA PRO A 5 -10.12 -34.17 10.78
C PRO A 5 -9.87 -33.29 9.55
N GLU A 6 -10.32 -33.77 8.38
CA GLU A 6 -10.09 -33.06 7.11
C GLU A 6 -10.65 -31.62 7.11
N GLN A 7 -11.77 -31.41 7.80
CA GLN A 7 -12.36 -30.08 7.99
C GLN A 7 -11.41 -29.15 8.76
N GLN A 8 -10.72 -29.66 9.78
CA GLN A 8 -9.74 -28.89 10.55
C GLN A 8 -8.50 -28.57 9.71
N ILE A 9 -8.03 -29.53 8.87
CA ILE A 9 -6.94 -29.28 7.92
C ILE A 9 -7.33 -28.19 6.91
N ALA A 10 -8.55 -28.25 6.40
CA ALA A 10 -9.06 -27.24 5.47
C ALA A 10 -9.16 -25.85 6.11
N ALA A 11 -9.58 -25.77 7.39
CA ALA A 11 -9.64 -24.51 8.15
C ALA A 11 -8.26 -23.90 8.41
N MET A 12 -7.21 -24.72 8.56
CA MET A 12 -5.83 -24.24 8.72
C MET A 12 -5.17 -23.82 7.39
N ALA A 13 -5.77 -24.18 6.25
CA ALA A 13 -5.18 -23.90 4.95
C ALA A 13 -5.30 -22.43 4.55
N PRO A 14 -4.26 -21.84 3.93
CA PRO A 14 -4.30 -20.45 3.49
C PRO A 14 -5.32 -20.20 2.36
N ASN A 15 -5.69 -21.23 1.60
CA ASN A 15 -6.69 -21.18 0.53
C ASN A 15 -7.06 -22.60 0.04
N ALA A 16 -8.18 -22.70 -0.71
CA ALA A 16 -8.67 -23.97 -1.27
C ALA A 16 -7.68 -24.64 -2.24
N ASN A 17 -6.88 -23.88 -2.97
CA ASN A 17 -5.85 -24.42 -3.87
C ASN A 17 -4.74 -25.15 -3.13
N ALA A 18 -4.36 -24.68 -1.94
CA ALA A 18 -3.38 -25.35 -1.09
C ALA A 18 -3.88 -26.72 -0.65
N VAL A 19 -5.16 -26.82 -0.28
CA VAL A 19 -5.83 -28.09 0.08
C VAL A 19 -5.86 -29.06 -1.12
N ASN A 20 -6.30 -28.58 -2.29
CA ASN A 20 -6.37 -29.38 -3.50
C ASN A 20 -4.99 -29.91 -3.94
N ASN A 21 -3.96 -29.07 -3.81
CA ASN A 21 -2.59 -29.47 -4.11
C ASN A 21 -2.04 -30.49 -3.05
N ALA A 22 -2.43 -30.33 -1.79
CA ALA A 22 -2.09 -31.28 -0.74
C ALA A 22 -2.71 -32.66 -1.03
N ARG A 23 -4.01 -32.71 -1.38
CA ARG A 23 -4.68 -33.95 -1.79
C ARG A 23 -3.99 -34.65 -2.98
N LYS A 24 -3.52 -33.84 -3.97
CA LYS A 24 -2.77 -34.43 -5.11
C LYS A 24 -1.45 -35.04 -4.66
N ILE A 25 -0.72 -34.45 -3.72
CA ILE A 25 0.52 -34.98 -3.16
C ILE A 25 0.26 -36.32 -2.46
N VAL A 26 -0.76 -36.36 -1.61
CA VAL A 26 -1.17 -37.58 -0.89
C VAL A 26 -1.55 -38.66 -1.88
N LYS A 27 -2.42 -38.38 -2.85
CA LYS A 27 -2.89 -39.29 -3.88
C LYS A 27 -1.76 -39.86 -4.74
N SER A 28 -0.72 -39.07 -5.01
CA SER A 28 0.44 -39.48 -5.81
C SER A 28 1.52 -40.21 -5.01
N GLY A 29 1.35 -40.42 -3.70
CA GLY A 29 2.39 -40.99 -2.85
C GLY A 29 3.64 -40.09 -2.81
N GLY A 30 3.43 -38.76 -2.66
CA GLY A 30 4.51 -37.78 -2.74
C GLY A 30 5.51 -37.85 -1.58
N PHE A 31 5.19 -38.50 -0.48
CA PHE A 31 6.11 -38.74 0.64
C PHE A 31 6.87 -40.06 0.48
N THR A 32 8.17 -40.01 0.68
CA THR A 32 9.08 -41.15 0.61
C THR A 32 9.45 -41.67 1.99
N GLU A 33 9.31 -40.85 3.01
CA GLU A 33 9.66 -41.17 4.39
C GLU A 33 8.59 -40.65 5.33
N HIS A 34 8.27 -41.38 6.38
CA HIS A 34 7.36 -41.01 7.45
C HIS A 34 8.01 -41.40 8.78
N ALA A 35 8.21 -40.45 9.66
CA ALA A 35 8.74 -40.74 10.98
C ALA A 35 7.99 -39.94 12.06
N ARG A 36 7.90 -40.51 13.28
CA ARG A 36 7.25 -39.88 14.43
C ARG A 36 8.07 -40.07 15.70
N SER A 37 7.90 -39.20 16.67
CA SER A 37 8.44 -39.42 18.01
C SER A 37 7.66 -40.52 18.75
N GLU A 38 8.30 -41.18 19.72
CA GLU A 38 7.68 -42.20 20.53
C GLU A 38 6.44 -41.68 21.30
N ASP A 39 6.48 -40.45 21.75
CA ASP A 39 5.42 -39.74 22.49
C ASP A 39 4.32 -39.11 21.60
N ASP A 40 4.34 -39.37 20.30
CA ASP A 40 3.37 -38.83 19.33
C ASP A 40 3.24 -37.29 19.35
N THR A 41 4.28 -36.54 19.78
CA THR A 41 4.29 -35.08 19.79
C THR A 41 5.01 -34.49 18.59
N PHE A 42 5.70 -35.29 17.80
CA PHE A 42 6.43 -34.83 16.62
C PHE A 42 6.29 -35.83 15.47
N TYR A 43 6.06 -35.26 14.27
CA TYR A 43 5.97 -36.04 13.04
C TYR A 43 6.82 -35.38 11.95
N MET A 44 7.46 -36.20 11.12
CA MET A 44 8.32 -35.75 10.02
C MET A 44 8.08 -36.58 8.78
N GLY A 45 8.21 -35.97 7.60
CA GLY A 45 8.17 -36.64 6.33
C GLY A 45 9.08 -35.98 5.29
N SER A 46 9.59 -36.78 4.36
CA SER A 46 10.34 -36.32 3.18
C SER A 46 9.42 -36.33 1.97
N CYS A 47 9.07 -35.16 1.47
CA CYS A 47 8.18 -35.00 0.30
C CYS A 47 8.99 -34.72 -0.96
N LYS A 48 8.72 -35.45 -2.05
CA LYS A 48 9.32 -35.16 -3.37
C LYS A 48 9.10 -33.72 -3.78
N GLY A 49 10.18 -33.00 -4.12
CA GLY A 49 10.16 -31.64 -4.61
C GLY A 49 10.01 -31.56 -6.12
N SER A 50 9.89 -30.35 -6.65
CA SER A 50 9.94 -30.07 -8.09
C SER A 50 11.37 -30.12 -8.68
N GLY A 51 12.38 -30.27 -7.84
CA GLY A 51 13.81 -30.41 -8.20
C GLY A 51 14.41 -31.71 -7.71
N SER A 52 15.73 -31.81 -7.69
CA SER A 52 16.48 -33.02 -7.28
C SER A 52 16.43 -33.30 -5.78
N SER A 53 16.03 -32.37 -4.94
CA SER A 53 16.01 -32.49 -3.48
C SER A 53 14.59 -32.64 -2.94
N ALA A 54 14.40 -33.59 -1.99
CA ALA A 54 13.15 -33.70 -1.27
C ALA A 54 12.98 -32.61 -0.23
N TYR A 55 11.75 -32.20 0.04
CA TYR A 55 11.44 -31.22 1.08
C TYR A 55 11.21 -31.93 2.41
N ARG A 56 11.92 -31.52 3.44
CA ARG A 56 11.69 -31.95 4.82
C ARG A 56 10.50 -31.20 5.38
N VAL A 57 9.49 -31.95 5.82
CA VAL A 57 8.24 -31.41 6.39
C VAL A 57 8.12 -31.94 7.83
N THR A 58 7.77 -31.04 8.78
CA THR A 58 7.59 -31.44 10.18
C THR A 58 6.31 -30.86 10.75
N LEU A 59 5.65 -31.63 11.63
CA LEU A 59 4.50 -31.25 12.45
C LEU A 59 4.87 -31.41 13.92
N ASP A 60 4.73 -30.36 14.70
CA ASP A 60 5.12 -30.29 16.11
C ASP A 60 3.90 -29.98 16.97
N PHE A 61 3.46 -30.96 17.78
CA PHE A 61 2.26 -30.92 18.62
C PHE A 61 2.61 -30.67 20.11
N ALA A 62 3.78 -30.13 20.42
CA ALA A 62 4.21 -29.95 21.83
C ALA A 62 3.18 -29.24 22.71
N ASP A 63 2.35 -28.36 22.14
CA ASP A 63 1.52 -27.45 22.92
C ASP A 63 0.00 -27.58 22.74
N ASN A 64 -0.50 -28.24 21.70
CA ASN A 64 -1.94 -28.23 21.37
C ASN A 64 -2.34 -29.27 20.33
N ASP A 65 -3.66 -29.37 20.11
CA ASP A 65 -4.25 -30.21 19.07
C ASP A 65 -3.96 -29.72 17.63
N ALA A 66 -3.50 -28.47 17.46
CA ALA A 66 -3.06 -27.93 16.19
C ALA A 66 -1.53 -27.91 16.10
N PRO A 67 -0.92 -28.57 15.06
CA PRO A 67 0.52 -28.66 14.97
C PRO A 67 1.17 -27.37 14.46
N VAL A 68 2.38 -27.08 14.96
CA VAL A 68 3.26 -26.10 14.33
C VAL A 68 3.92 -26.77 13.12
N CYS A 69 3.46 -26.41 11.92
CA CYS A 69 4.00 -26.94 10.68
C CYS A 69 5.27 -26.20 10.25
N ARG A 70 6.32 -26.95 9.81
CA ARG A 70 7.53 -26.40 9.19
C ARG A 70 7.86 -27.20 7.93
N CYS A 71 8.35 -26.52 6.89
CA CYS A 71 8.71 -27.14 5.62
C CYS A 71 9.90 -26.39 4.99
N SER A 72 10.85 -27.16 4.44
CA SER A 72 12.01 -26.61 3.73
C SER A 72 11.71 -26.09 2.31
N CYS A 73 10.46 -26.17 1.85
CA CYS A 73 10.09 -25.67 0.53
C CYS A 73 10.12 -24.12 0.47
N PRO A 74 10.30 -23.51 -0.71
CA PRO A 74 10.39 -22.07 -0.87
C PRO A 74 9.04 -21.33 -0.72
N SER A 75 7.96 -22.04 -0.34
CA SER A 75 6.63 -21.43 -0.14
C SER A 75 6.64 -20.43 1.01
N ARG A 76 6.05 -19.27 0.80
CA ARG A 76 5.79 -18.27 1.85
C ARG A 76 4.42 -18.42 2.53
N GLN A 77 3.58 -19.36 2.05
CA GLN A 77 2.28 -19.66 2.64
C GLN A 77 2.44 -20.77 3.69
N PHE A 78 1.87 -20.57 4.87
CA PHE A 78 1.90 -21.55 5.96
C PHE A 78 0.50 -21.78 6.54
N PRO A 79 0.10 -23.06 6.75
CA PRO A 79 0.80 -24.27 6.30
C PRO A 79 0.90 -24.36 4.77
N CYS A 80 2.05 -24.73 4.24
CA CYS A 80 2.20 -24.95 2.81
C CYS A 80 1.50 -26.26 2.38
N LYS A 81 1.31 -26.46 1.06
CA LYS A 81 0.70 -27.71 0.53
C LYS A 81 1.36 -28.99 1.04
N HIS A 82 2.67 -28.99 1.31
CA HIS A 82 3.38 -30.17 1.83
C HIS A 82 3.06 -30.39 3.31
N GLY A 83 2.93 -29.33 4.11
CA GLY A 83 2.49 -29.44 5.50
C GLY A 83 1.06 -29.94 5.63
N LEU A 84 0.14 -29.42 4.82
CA LEU A 84 -1.24 -29.90 4.76
C LEU A 84 -1.30 -31.36 4.30
N ALA A 85 -0.46 -31.73 3.32
CA ALA A 85 -0.39 -33.11 2.85
C ALA A 85 0.12 -34.07 3.95
N LEU A 86 1.13 -33.68 4.73
CA LEU A 86 1.62 -34.47 5.85
C LEU A 86 0.56 -34.63 6.95
N MET A 87 -0.25 -33.59 7.21
CA MET A 87 -1.40 -33.69 8.12
C MET A 87 -2.44 -34.69 7.61
N MET A 88 -2.72 -34.72 6.31
CA MET A 88 -3.64 -35.68 5.70
C MET A 88 -3.11 -37.15 5.76
N GLU A 89 -1.79 -37.34 5.65
CA GLU A 89 -1.15 -38.66 5.76
C GLU A 89 -1.32 -39.29 7.15
N LEU A 90 -1.45 -38.47 8.22
CA LEU A 90 -1.69 -38.96 9.59
C LEU A 90 -2.98 -39.76 9.70
N SER A 91 -4.02 -39.42 8.94
CA SER A 91 -5.34 -40.08 8.96
C SER A 91 -5.43 -41.27 8.02
N GLN A 92 -4.33 -41.67 7.32
CA GLN A 92 -4.36 -42.74 6.32
C GLN A 92 -3.83 -44.09 6.82
N GLY A 93 -3.57 -44.23 8.13
CA GLY A 93 -3.12 -45.51 8.72
C GLY A 93 -1.76 -46.00 8.18
N ARG A 94 -0.92 -45.13 7.67
CA ARG A 94 0.41 -45.46 7.15
C ARG A 94 1.36 -45.88 8.28
N HIS A 95 2.39 -46.64 7.91
CA HIS A 95 3.49 -46.92 8.84
C HIS A 95 4.36 -45.68 9.05
N TRP A 96 4.72 -45.43 10.31
CA TRP A 96 5.59 -44.31 10.73
C TRP A 96 6.74 -44.89 11.55
N ASP A 97 7.95 -44.69 11.07
CA ASP A 97 9.15 -45.12 11.80
C ASP A 97 9.34 -44.29 13.07
N ILE A 98 9.88 -44.90 14.12
CA ILE A 98 10.19 -44.14 15.35
C ILE A 98 11.48 -43.36 15.14
N CYS A 99 11.48 -42.08 15.50
CA CYS A 99 12.66 -41.20 15.45
C CYS A 99 12.77 -40.36 16.68
N ASP A 100 13.99 -39.93 16.97
CA ASP A 100 14.25 -38.89 17.97
C ASP A 100 13.80 -37.51 17.45
N ILE A 101 13.31 -36.65 18.37
CA ILE A 101 12.98 -35.26 18.03
C ILE A 101 14.28 -34.51 17.76
N PRO A 102 14.45 -33.91 16.57
CA PRO A 102 15.66 -33.18 16.24
C PRO A 102 16.00 -32.09 17.25
N GLN A 103 17.28 -31.91 17.56
CA GLN A 103 17.76 -30.98 18.58
C GLN A 103 17.29 -29.55 18.32
N ASP A 104 17.23 -29.11 17.06
CA ASP A 104 16.74 -27.79 16.67
C ASP A 104 15.24 -27.56 17.01
N ILE A 105 14.45 -28.63 17.07
CA ILE A 105 13.04 -28.59 17.48
C ILE A 105 12.95 -28.53 19.00
N LEU A 106 13.75 -29.35 19.71
CA LEU A 106 13.83 -29.31 21.18
C LEU A 106 14.26 -27.94 21.68
N ASP A 107 15.26 -27.31 21.07
CA ASP A 107 15.71 -25.96 21.38
C ASP A 107 14.58 -24.91 21.15
N LYS A 108 13.75 -25.11 20.14
CA LYS A 108 12.60 -24.23 19.87
C LYS A 108 11.49 -24.43 20.90
N ARG A 109 11.22 -25.67 21.31
CA ARG A 109 10.28 -25.99 22.41
C ARG A 109 10.76 -25.33 23.72
N ALA A 110 12.01 -25.56 24.12
CA ALA A 110 12.60 -24.96 25.33
C ALA A 110 12.54 -23.44 25.33
N LYS A 111 12.82 -22.77 24.20
CA LYS A 111 12.68 -21.32 24.06
C LYS A 111 11.24 -20.84 24.20
N LYS A 112 10.27 -21.65 23.80
CA LYS A 112 8.84 -21.33 23.93
C LYS A 112 8.37 -21.51 25.36
N ASP A 113 8.78 -22.59 26.05
CA ASP A 113 8.47 -22.84 27.46
C ASP A 113 9.03 -21.77 28.38
N VAL A 114 10.27 -21.31 28.15
CA VAL A 114 10.85 -20.15 28.84
C VAL A 114 10.07 -18.87 28.60
N ARG A 115 9.44 -18.72 27.43
CA ARG A 115 8.54 -17.59 27.12
C ARG A 115 7.16 -17.74 27.75
N ALA A 116 6.63 -18.95 27.83
CA ALA A 116 5.35 -19.25 28.46
C ALA A 116 5.45 -19.13 30.00
N GLY A 117 6.47 -19.73 30.63
CA GLY A 117 6.71 -19.60 32.07
C GLY A 117 6.98 -18.15 32.54
N LYS A 118 7.50 -17.28 31.66
CA LYS A 118 7.56 -15.84 31.90
C LYS A 118 6.21 -15.14 31.77
N LYS A 119 5.22 -15.75 31.13
CA LYS A 119 3.85 -15.20 31.05
C LYS A 119 2.99 -15.55 32.26
N GLU A 120 3.18 -16.73 32.87
CA GLU A 120 2.40 -17.17 34.02
C GLU A 120 2.85 -16.57 35.37
N SER A 121 4.11 -16.10 35.48
CA SER A 121 4.63 -15.46 36.68
C SER A 121 4.40 -13.96 36.79
N GLN A 122 3.70 -13.35 35.83
CA GLN A 122 3.34 -11.93 35.86
C GLN A 122 1.82 -11.73 35.68
N GLY A 123 1.08 -11.96 36.79
CA GLY A 123 -0.25 -11.38 36.95
C GLY A 123 -0.17 -9.86 36.87
N ASP A 124 -1.05 -9.32 36.05
CA ASP A 124 -1.58 -7.96 35.99
C ASP A 124 -0.69 -6.81 36.53
N ARG A 125 0.40 -6.52 35.85
CA ARG A 125 1.11 -5.24 35.94
C ARG A 125 1.27 -4.64 34.55
N PRO A 126 0.99 -3.33 34.35
CA PRO A 126 1.22 -2.67 33.07
C PRO A 126 2.70 -2.86 32.67
N ARG A 127 2.95 -3.42 31.52
CA ARG A 127 4.32 -3.62 31.00
C ARG A 127 4.98 -2.25 30.82
N ALA A 128 5.92 -1.92 31.70
CA ALA A 128 6.86 -0.86 31.44
C ALA A 128 7.64 -1.17 30.15
N PRO A 129 7.81 -0.21 29.24
CA PRO A 129 8.51 -0.42 27.97
C PRO A 129 9.95 -0.89 28.22
N LYS A 130 10.37 -1.95 27.54
CA LYS A 130 11.69 -2.56 27.71
C LYS A 130 12.80 -1.53 27.45
N LYS A 131 13.57 -1.16 28.45
CA LYS A 131 14.71 -0.21 28.39
C LYS A 131 15.72 -0.52 27.26
N THR A 132 15.86 -1.79 26.86
CA THR A 132 16.73 -2.24 25.76
C THR A 132 16.31 -1.72 24.37
N ASN A 133 15.05 -1.30 24.20
CA ASN A 133 14.54 -0.82 22.91
C ASN A 133 14.83 0.68 22.72
N GLN A 134 14.97 1.45 23.78
CA GLN A 134 15.15 2.91 23.72
C GLN A 134 16.55 3.30 23.19
N ALA A 135 17.61 2.65 23.68
CA ALA A 135 18.97 2.92 23.20
C ALA A 135 19.15 2.57 21.70
N ALA A 136 18.57 1.44 21.25
CA ALA A 136 18.60 1.06 19.85
C ALA A 136 17.82 2.06 18.97
N ARG A 137 16.66 2.52 19.45
CA ARG A 137 15.86 3.56 18.76
C ARG A 137 16.62 4.87 18.68
N THR A 138 17.21 5.34 19.79
CA THR A 138 18.05 6.55 19.80
C THR A 138 19.23 6.44 18.82
N LYS A 139 19.89 5.28 18.76
CA LYS A 139 20.96 5.03 17.78
C LYS A 139 20.46 5.10 16.34
N LYS A 140 19.27 4.54 16.06
CA LYS A 140 18.63 4.64 14.73
C LYS A 140 18.35 6.10 14.37
N LEU A 141 17.74 6.90 15.27
CA LEU A 141 17.43 8.32 15.02
C LEU A 141 18.70 9.13 14.71
N LYS A 142 19.79 8.92 15.46
CA LYS A 142 21.10 9.56 15.21
C LYS A 142 21.64 9.19 13.83
N LYS A 143 21.59 7.90 13.47
CA LYS A 143 22.02 7.43 12.16
C LYS A 143 21.16 8.03 11.02
N GLN A 144 19.87 8.20 11.24
CA GLN A 144 18.99 8.90 10.27
C GLN A 144 19.38 10.37 10.10
N LEU A 145 19.75 11.09 11.17
CA LEU A 145 20.24 12.47 11.05
C LEU A 145 21.52 12.56 10.22
N GLU A 146 22.48 11.66 10.41
CA GLU A 146 23.69 11.56 9.57
C GLU A 146 23.33 11.32 8.09
N GLY A 147 22.37 10.44 7.82
CA GLY A 147 21.87 10.21 6.46
C GLY A 147 21.16 11.43 5.84
N LEU A 148 20.47 12.24 6.66
CA LEU A 148 19.89 13.49 6.20
C LEU A 148 20.95 14.54 5.85
N ASP A 149 22.11 14.57 6.54
CA ASP A 149 23.24 15.42 6.16
C ASP A 149 23.78 15.04 4.79
N LEU A 150 23.92 13.74 4.54
CA LEU A 150 24.31 13.22 3.23
C LEU A 150 23.30 13.61 2.14
N ALA A 151 22.00 13.42 2.39
CA ALA A 151 20.95 13.79 1.44
C ALA A 151 20.93 15.30 1.15
N GLU A 152 21.18 16.14 2.16
CA GLU A 152 21.24 17.59 2.01
C GLU A 152 22.44 18.03 1.15
N LYS A 153 23.60 17.40 1.36
CA LYS A 153 24.79 17.62 0.53
C LYS A 153 24.50 17.33 -0.95
N VAL A 154 23.82 16.22 -1.23
CA VAL A 154 23.40 15.84 -2.60
C VAL A 154 22.50 16.90 -3.23
N VAL A 155 21.47 17.34 -2.50
CA VAL A 155 20.57 18.38 -3.01
C VAL A 155 21.35 19.64 -3.35
N ARG A 156 22.31 20.04 -2.51
CA ARG A 156 23.14 21.21 -2.74
C ARG A 156 24.01 21.07 -4.00
N GLU A 157 24.73 19.95 -4.12
CA GLU A 157 25.57 19.65 -5.29
C GLU A 157 24.75 19.64 -6.59
N LEU A 158 23.54 19.06 -6.57
CA LEU A 158 22.67 19.05 -7.74
C LEU A 158 22.14 20.44 -8.12
N VAL A 159 21.90 21.31 -7.14
CA VAL A 159 21.48 22.70 -7.41
C VAL A 159 22.64 23.53 -7.95
N GLU A 160 23.84 23.37 -7.38
CA GLU A 160 25.04 24.11 -7.79
C GLU A 160 25.52 23.70 -9.18
N ALA A 161 25.55 22.41 -9.46
CA ALA A 161 25.98 21.88 -10.77
C ALA A 161 24.91 22.03 -11.86
N GLY A 162 23.63 22.03 -11.48
CA GLY A 162 22.49 22.00 -12.38
C GLY A 162 22.14 20.60 -12.88
N LEU A 163 20.86 20.29 -12.99
CA LEU A 163 20.35 18.95 -13.38
C LEU A 163 20.76 18.52 -14.79
N GLY A 164 21.02 19.48 -15.67
CA GLY A 164 21.49 19.23 -17.04
C GLY A 164 22.89 18.61 -17.14
N THR A 165 23.71 18.75 -16.10
CA THR A 165 25.08 18.22 -16.06
C THR A 165 25.14 16.72 -15.72
N LEU A 166 24.05 16.13 -15.24
CA LEU A 166 23.99 14.71 -14.94
C LEU A 166 24.27 13.90 -16.21
N ASN A 167 25.28 13.03 -16.18
CA ASN A 167 25.67 12.13 -17.26
C ASN A 167 25.68 10.67 -16.77
N GLY A 168 26.02 9.71 -17.63
CA GLY A 168 26.00 8.29 -17.27
C GLY A 168 26.84 7.95 -16.04
N THR A 169 27.99 8.62 -15.85
CA THR A 169 28.87 8.43 -14.69
C THR A 169 28.25 9.02 -13.42
N SER A 170 27.76 10.26 -13.48
CA SER A 170 27.11 10.91 -12.32
C SER A 170 25.79 10.23 -11.94
N VAL A 171 25.01 9.72 -12.90
CA VAL A 171 23.80 8.92 -12.63
C VAL A 171 24.12 7.73 -11.73
N LYS A 172 25.22 7.00 -12.01
CA LYS A 172 25.66 5.87 -11.19
C LYS A 172 26.01 6.30 -9.76
N VAL A 173 26.70 7.42 -9.61
CA VAL A 173 27.04 7.99 -8.29
C VAL A 173 25.77 8.26 -7.47
N TYR A 174 24.75 8.89 -8.07
CA TYR A 174 23.49 9.16 -7.38
C TYR A 174 22.64 7.89 -7.10
N GLN A 175 22.74 6.87 -7.94
CA GLN A 175 22.14 5.56 -7.66
C GLN A 175 22.79 4.87 -6.46
N ASP A 176 24.13 4.92 -6.35
CA ASP A 176 24.84 4.34 -5.20
C ASP A 176 24.57 5.13 -3.92
N LEU A 177 24.45 6.44 -4.04
CA LEU A 177 24.02 7.30 -2.95
C LEU A 177 22.61 7.00 -2.45
N ALA A 178 21.66 6.76 -3.36
CA ALA A 178 20.33 6.32 -3.00
C ALA A 178 20.36 5.01 -2.20
N LYS A 179 21.25 4.05 -2.53
CA LYS A 179 21.42 2.83 -1.72
C LYS A 179 21.93 3.15 -0.33
N GLN A 180 22.92 4.05 -0.21
CA GLN A 180 23.44 4.48 1.09
C GLN A 180 22.33 5.10 1.97
N LEU A 181 21.43 5.91 1.41
CA LEU A 181 20.29 6.45 2.16
C LEU A 181 19.40 5.35 2.73
N GLY A 182 19.25 4.22 2.04
CA GLY A 182 18.58 3.02 2.56
C GLY A 182 19.29 2.44 3.79
N ASP A 183 20.64 2.40 3.79
CA ASP A 183 21.44 1.95 4.93
C ASP A 183 21.33 2.88 6.13
N TYR A 184 21.00 4.14 5.91
CA TYR A 184 20.67 5.13 6.94
C TYR A 184 19.20 5.09 7.39
N TYR A 185 18.41 4.09 6.98
CA TYR A 185 16.98 3.96 7.29
C TYR A 185 16.13 5.14 6.79
N LEU A 186 16.43 5.65 5.60
CA LEU A 186 15.77 6.79 4.96
C LEU A 186 15.11 6.38 3.62
N PRO A 187 14.09 5.51 3.62
CA PRO A 187 13.48 5.03 2.38
C PRO A 187 12.77 6.13 1.58
N GLY A 188 12.22 7.15 2.24
CA GLY A 188 11.61 8.30 1.57
C GLY A 188 12.61 9.10 0.74
N PRO A 189 13.69 9.65 1.34
CA PRO A 189 14.78 10.28 0.61
C PRO A 189 15.41 9.38 -0.46
N GLN A 190 15.62 8.09 -0.16
CA GLN A 190 16.13 7.10 -1.12
C GLN A 190 15.26 7.06 -2.37
N ARG A 191 13.95 6.88 -2.23
CA ARG A 191 12.98 6.82 -3.33
C ARG A 191 13.00 8.11 -4.17
N LEU A 192 13.06 9.26 -3.53
CA LEU A 192 13.06 10.55 -4.23
C LEU A 192 14.34 10.75 -5.07
N VAL A 193 15.51 10.36 -4.56
CA VAL A 193 16.75 10.38 -5.33
C VAL A 193 16.66 9.42 -6.53
N GLN A 194 16.12 8.22 -6.34
CA GLN A 194 15.90 7.27 -7.44
C GLN A 194 14.94 7.84 -8.50
N SER A 195 13.82 8.44 -8.08
CA SER A 195 12.86 9.07 -8.99
C SER A 195 13.49 10.22 -9.77
N LEU A 196 14.29 11.05 -9.11
CA LEU A 196 15.01 12.16 -9.75
C LEU A 196 15.97 11.65 -10.84
N VAL A 197 16.75 10.62 -10.54
CA VAL A 197 17.68 10.00 -11.50
C VAL A 197 16.94 9.44 -12.70
N LEU A 198 15.83 8.73 -12.48
CA LEU A 198 15.00 8.18 -13.56
C LEU A 198 14.43 9.29 -14.45
N GLU A 199 13.89 10.35 -13.84
CA GLU A 199 13.31 11.47 -14.60
C GLU A 199 14.36 12.19 -15.46
N VAL A 200 15.54 12.47 -14.91
CA VAL A 200 16.62 13.11 -15.67
C VAL A 200 17.13 12.18 -16.79
N SER A 201 17.22 10.87 -16.55
CA SER A 201 17.61 9.92 -17.58
C SER A 201 16.60 9.90 -18.72
N ARG A 202 15.31 9.86 -18.41
CA ARG A 202 14.23 9.92 -19.38
C ARG A 202 14.29 11.20 -20.25
N LEU A 203 14.47 12.36 -19.60
CA LEU A 203 14.58 13.64 -20.31
C LEU A 203 15.75 13.68 -21.32
N LYS A 204 16.85 12.99 -21.00
CA LYS A 204 18.00 12.90 -21.89
C LYS A 204 17.80 11.96 -23.07
N GLU A 205 17.13 10.84 -22.83
CA GLU A 205 16.79 9.86 -23.88
C GLU A 205 15.78 10.42 -24.88
N ASP A 206 14.74 11.08 -24.37
CA ASP A 206 13.67 11.65 -25.20
C ASP A 206 14.13 12.90 -25.99
N GLY A 207 15.13 13.63 -25.49
CA GLY A 207 15.63 14.89 -26.06
C GLY A 207 14.59 16.01 -26.14
N LYS A 208 13.38 15.74 -25.63
CA LYS A 208 12.22 16.63 -25.60
C LYS A 208 11.63 16.63 -24.21
N GLY A 209 11.56 17.75 -23.59
CA GLY A 209 10.97 17.90 -22.27
C GLY A 209 11.64 18.99 -21.46
N ASP A 210 10.99 19.37 -20.38
CA ASP A 210 11.53 20.34 -19.42
C ASP A 210 11.85 19.67 -18.08
N TYR A 211 12.70 20.30 -17.30
CA TYR A 211 13.11 19.82 -15.99
C TYR A 211 12.10 20.09 -14.86
N LYS A 212 10.86 20.51 -15.19
CA LYS A 212 9.87 20.90 -14.17
C LYS A 212 9.57 19.80 -13.16
N GLU A 213 9.42 18.55 -13.65
CA GLU A 213 9.17 17.41 -12.76
C GLU A 213 10.41 17.06 -11.93
N ALA A 214 11.59 17.08 -12.52
CA ALA A 214 12.85 16.86 -11.79
C ALA A 214 13.05 17.93 -10.70
N VAL A 215 12.76 19.20 -11.00
CA VAL A 215 12.80 20.29 -10.01
C VAL A 215 11.75 20.08 -8.92
N ARG A 216 10.53 19.62 -9.27
CA ARG A 216 9.50 19.31 -8.27
C ARG A 216 9.97 18.22 -7.30
N ILE A 217 10.56 17.15 -7.80
CA ILE A 217 11.12 16.07 -6.98
C ILE A 217 12.21 16.62 -6.04
N LEU A 218 13.09 17.47 -6.56
CA LEU A 218 14.19 18.07 -5.79
C LEU A 218 13.68 18.99 -4.67
N VAL A 219 12.66 19.81 -4.95
CA VAL A 219 12.00 20.68 -3.96
C VAL A 219 11.34 19.83 -2.87
N PHE A 220 10.64 18.74 -3.26
CA PHE A 220 10.01 17.84 -2.31
C PHE A 220 11.07 17.14 -1.44
N LEU A 221 12.15 16.65 -2.03
CA LEU A 221 13.28 16.04 -1.30
C LEU A 221 13.86 17.03 -0.27
N ARG A 222 14.08 18.28 -0.66
CA ARG A 222 14.58 19.33 0.24
C ARG A 222 13.62 19.60 1.39
N ALA A 223 12.31 19.65 1.12
CA ALA A 223 11.28 19.83 2.14
C ALA A 223 11.22 18.64 3.10
N LEU A 224 11.29 17.43 2.57
CA LEU A 224 11.32 16.20 3.37
C LEU A 224 12.54 16.17 4.31
N ILE A 225 13.74 16.47 3.79
CA ILE A 225 14.97 16.54 4.60
C ILE A 225 14.80 17.54 5.74
N LYS A 226 14.33 18.76 5.45
CA LYS A 226 14.15 19.82 6.45
C LYS A 226 13.17 19.41 7.55
N LYS A 227 11.98 18.92 7.18
CA LYS A 227 10.95 18.49 8.13
C LYS A 227 11.36 17.26 8.93
N SER A 228 12.01 16.28 8.27
CA SER A 228 12.52 15.08 8.94
C SER A 228 13.61 15.41 9.96
N ARG A 229 14.51 16.33 9.63
CA ARG A 229 15.55 16.80 10.58
C ARG A 229 14.92 17.42 11.82
N ALA A 230 14.00 18.35 11.67
CA ALA A 230 13.30 18.99 12.77
C ALA A 230 12.59 17.95 13.67
N TYR A 231 11.83 17.05 13.05
CA TYR A 231 11.11 15.98 13.74
C TYR A 231 12.04 15.03 14.53
N LEU A 232 13.15 14.57 13.93
CA LEU A 232 14.08 13.68 14.59
C LEU A 232 14.86 14.36 15.72
N THR A 233 15.22 15.64 15.55
CA THR A 233 15.90 16.44 16.58
C THR A 233 14.99 16.64 17.77
N GLU A 234 13.74 17.06 17.55
CA GLU A 234 12.75 17.22 18.62
C GLU A 234 12.53 15.92 19.41
N LYS A 235 12.38 14.78 18.72
CA LYS A 235 12.25 13.47 19.37
C LYS A 235 13.46 13.11 20.24
N LEU A 236 14.67 13.42 19.79
CA LEU A 236 15.87 13.15 20.56
C LEU A 236 15.99 14.06 21.80
N GLU A 237 15.63 15.34 21.66
CA GLU A 237 15.66 16.32 22.75
C GLU A 237 14.62 16.00 23.82
N GLN A 238 13.43 15.60 23.42
CA GLN A 238 12.33 15.25 24.34
C GLN A 238 12.47 13.84 24.91
N GLY A 239 13.42 13.03 24.41
CA GLY A 239 13.56 11.62 24.78
C GLY A 239 12.36 10.73 24.35
N GLN A 240 11.48 11.26 23.51
CA GLN A 240 10.31 10.59 22.99
C GLN A 240 10.67 9.80 21.74
N VAL A 241 11.19 8.61 21.91
CA VAL A 241 11.57 7.74 20.78
C VAL A 241 10.44 6.81 20.33
N GLU A 242 9.23 7.01 20.83
CA GLU A 242 8.07 6.21 20.46
C GLU A 242 7.46 6.68 19.15
N ASP A 243 6.74 5.75 18.50
CA ASP A 243 6.03 6.01 17.26
C ASP A 243 4.82 6.90 17.54
N ASP A 244 4.66 7.95 16.78
CA ASP A 244 3.53 8.88 16.82
C ASP A 244 2.77 8.92 15.49
N ALA A 245 1.63 9.57 15.45
CA ALA A 245 0.80 9.70 14.25
C ALA A 245 1.35 10.70 13.22
N SER A 246 2.68 10.75 13.05
CA SER A 246 3.32 11.62 12.07
C SER A 246 3.36 11.01 10.68
N VAL A 247 3.05 11.82 9.67
CA VAL A 247 3.22 11.46 8.24
C VAL A 247 4.68 11.18 7.88
N LEU A 248 5.64 11.67 8.67
CA LEU A 248 7.07 11.45 8.46
C LEU A 248 7.52 10.04 8.90
N TYR A 249 6.72 9.34 9.70
CA TYR A 249 7.10 8.04 10.25
C TYR A 249 7.45 7.02 9.16
N GLU A 250 6.59 6.88 8.13
CA GLU A 250 6.85 5.96 7.01
C GLU A 250 8.01 6.43 6.12
N GLU A 251 8.13 7.73 5.87
CA GLU A 251 9.24 8.30 5.08
C GLU A 251 10.60 8.08 5.76
N LEU A 252 10.59 7.89 7.08
CA LEU A 252 11.74 7.56 7.92
C LEU A 252 11.84 6.06 8.23
N GLY A 253 11.22 5.20 7.40
CA GLY A 253 11.33 3.74 7.50
C GLY A 253 10.58 3.13 8.67
N GLY A 254 9.58 3.82 9.19
CA GLY A 254 8.59 3.24 10.09
C GLY A 254 7.60 2.38 9.31
N ILE A 255 7.08 1.36 9.97
CA ILE A 255 6.06 0.46 9.42
C ILE A 255 4.87 0.47 10.37
N TRP A 256 3.74 0.94 9.88
CA TRP A 256 2.48 0.89 10.60
C TRP A 256 1.92 -0.54 10.62
N ASN A 257 1.57 -1.04 11.78
CA ASN A 257 0.67 -2.18 11.92
C ASN A 257 -0.72 -1.70 12.33
N LEU A 258 -1.75 -2.50 12.04
CA LEU A 258 -3.14 -2.11 12.31
C LEU A 258 -3.40 -1.90 13.79
N GLU A 259 -2.85 -2.76 14.66
CA GLU A 259 -3.01 -2.65 16.12
C GLU A 259 -2.56 -1.28 16.62
N ARG A 260 -1.39 -0.81 16.15
CA ARG A 260 -0.86 0.49 16.56
C ARG A 260 -1.69 1.67 16.07
N LEU A 261 -2.21 1.61 14.84
CA LEU A 261 -3.11 2.64 14.33
C LEU A 261 -4.42 2.69 15.12
N ILE A 262 -4.96 1.54 15.50
CA ILE A 262 -6.15 1.42 16.35
C ILE A 262 -5.90 2.00 17.75
N GLU A 263 -4.75 1.70 18.38
CA GLU A 263 -4.33 2.25 19.67
C GLU A 263 -4.21 3.78 19.63
N LEU A 264 -3.75 4.34 18.51
CA LEU A 264 -3.67 5.78 18.27
C LEU A 264 -5.03 6.44 17.99
N GLY A 265 -6.12 5.67 18.01
CA GLY A 265 -7.46 6.18 17.73
C GLY A 265 -7.76 6.46 16.25
N LEU A 266 -6.86 6.03 15.35
CA LEU A 266 -7.01 6.22 13.90
C LEU A 266 -7.94 5.16 13.30
N LYS A 267 -9.16 5.10 13.82
CA LYS A 267 -10.19 4.15 13.36
C LYS A 267 -11.59 4.78 13.36
N LYS A 268 -12.47 4.18 12.57
CA LYS A 268 -13.92 4.47 12.54
C LYS A 268 -14.67 3.15 12.36
N GLU A 269 -15.77 2.97 13.05
CA GLU A 269 -16.55 1.72 13.03
C GLU A 269 -17.78 1.86 12.13
N ASN A 270 -18.21 0.74 11.52
CA ASN A 270 -19.42 0.62 10.71
C ASN A 270 -19.52 1.66 9.57
N VAL A 271 -18.47 1.78 8.77
CA VAL A 271 -18.39 2.78 7.69
C VAL A 271 -18.94 2.22 6.39
N ARG A 272 -19.72 3.03 5.66
CA ARG A 272 -20.19 2.73 4.30
C ARG A 272 -19.32 3.43 3.27
N LEU A 273 -18.71 2.66 2.37
CA LEU A 273 -17.78 3.15 1.36
C LEU A 273 -18.32 2.95 -0.05
N LEU A 274 -18.18 3.96 -0.90
CA LEU A 274 -18.42 3.88 -2.34
C LEU A 274 -17.11 4.13 -3.08
N GLN A 275 -16.71 3.19 -3.96
CA GLN A 275 -15.52 3.39 -4.78
C GLN A 275 -15.80 4.38 -5.92
N LEU A 276 -15.12 5.51 -5.88
CA LEU A 276 -15.25 6.58 -6.86
C LEU A 276 -14.39 6.33 -8.10
N SER A 277 -13.20 5.76 -7.93
CA SER A 277 -12.29 5.46 -9.01
C SER A 277 -11.31 4.36 -8.60
N PHE A 278 -10.84 3.61 -9.57
CA PHE A 278 -9.78 2.62 -9.40
C PHE A 278 -8.84 2.68 -10.61
N HIS A 279 -7.54 2.59 -10.37
CA HIS A 279 -6.56 2.47 -11.45
C HIS A 279 -5.28 1.83 -10.97
N VAL A 280 -4.56 1.24 -11.92
CA VAL A 280 -3.23 0.66 -11.69
C VAL A 280 -2.20 1.58 -12.33
N SER A 281 -1.15 1.91 -11.58
CA SER A 281 0.00 2.67 -12.04
C SER A 281 1.31 1.90 -11.81
N TYR A 282 2.38 2.29 -12.51
CA TYR A 282 3.70 1.70 -12.32
C TYR A 282 4.65 2.69 -11.65
N ASP A 283 5.21 2.30 -10.50
CA ASP A 283 6.30 3.04 -9.84
C ASP A 283 7.65 2.50 -10.33
N GLY A 284 8.29 3.25 -11.23
CA GLY A 284 9.59 2.87 -11.80
C GLY A 284 10.74 2.89 -10.77
N ALA A 285 10.66 3.76 -9.74
CA ALA A 285 11.69 3.85 -8.70
C ALA A 285 11.69 2.60 -7.80
N ARG A 286 10.52 2.07 -7.49
CA ARG A 286 10.34 0.86 -6.67
C ARG A 286 10.20 -0.41 -7.50
N ARG A 287 9.97 -0.30 -8.80
CA ARG A 287 9.66 -1.40 -9.70
C ARG A 287 8.47 -2.22 -9.21
N GLU A 288 7.38 -1.52 -8.96
CA GLU A 288 6.14 -2.12 -8.48
C GLU A 288 4.92 -1.55 -9.22
N LEU A 289 3.89 -2.37 -9.36
CA LEU A 289 2.56 -1.91 -9.70
C LEU A 289 1.86 -1.42 -8.43
N VAL A 290 1.10 -0.36 -8.56
CA VAL A 290 0.33 0.23 -7.45
C VAL A 290 -1.13 0.27 -7.86
N ASP A 291 -1.95 -0.58 -7.23
CA ASP A 291 -3.39 -0.55 -7.38
C ASP A 291 -3.91 0.53 -6.43
N LYS A 292 -4.68 1.48 -6.95
CA LYS A 292 -5.12 2.64 -6.23
C LYS A 292 -6.61 2.82 -6.36
N GLY A 293 -7.32 2.76 -5.25
CA GLY A 293 -8.75 3.00 -5.16
C GLY A 293 -9.07 4.28 -4.41
N TRP A 294 -9.96 5.13 -4.95
CA TRP A 294 -10.51 6.28 -4.26
C TRP A 294 -11.89 5.95 -3.71
N TRP A 295 -12.14 6.26 -2.46
CA TRP A 295 -13.32 5.86 -1.72
C TRP A 295 -13.99 7.05 -1.05
N LEU A 296 -15.31 7.14 -1.20
CA LEU A 296 -16.15 8.07 -0.47
C LEU A 296 -16.71 7.38 0.77
N ASP A 297 -16.48 7.92 1.93
CA ASP A 297 -17.27 7.60 3.12
C ASP A 297 -18.65 8.27 2.98
N LEU A 298 -19.68 7.46 2.79
CA LEU A 298 -21.05 7.93 2.57
C LEU A 298 -21.64 8.67 3.79
N ASP A 299 -21.13 8.38 4.98
CA ASP A 299 -21.62 9.00 6.20
C ASP A 299 -20.97 10.37 6.44
N SER A 300 -19.65 10.48 6.32
CA SER A 300 -18.93 11.74 6.57
C SER A 300 -18.71 12.61 5.33
N GLY A 301 -18.68 12.02 4.13
CA GLY A 301 -18.29 12.70 2.90
C GLY A 301 -16.76 12.80 2.69
N GLU A 302 -15.97 12.20 3.59
CA GLU A 302 -14.52 12.14 3.45
C GLU A 302 -14.12 11.26 2.27
N ILE A 303 -13.04 11.65 1.58
CA ILE A 303 -12.51 10.92 0.43
C ILE A 303 -11.11 10.44 0.77
N ASP A 304 -10.95 9.12 0.83
CA ASP A 304 -9.71 8.47 1.23
C ASP A 304 -9.26 7.43 0.18
N ILE A 305 -8.04 6.86 0.35
CA ILE A 305 -7.39 6.11 -0.71
C ILE A 305 -6.90 4.76 -0.19
N THR A 306 -7.17 3.69 -0.93
CA THR A 306 -6.47 2.42 -0.76
C THR A 306 -5.27 2.32 -1.69
N TYR A 307 -4.20 1.67 -1.20
CA TYR A 307 -3.04 1.32 -1.99
C TYR A 307 -2.70 -0.16 -1.79
N ASN A 308 -2.57 -0.89 -2.89
CA ASN A 308 -2.00 -2.23 -2.92
C ASN A 308 -0.71 -2.22 -3.74
N TYR A 309 0.42 -2.50 -3.09
CA TYR A 309 1.73 -2.47 -3.71
C TYR A 309 2.13 -3.85 -4.17
N ARG A 310 2.36 -4.02 -5.48
CA ARG A 310 2.71 -5.28 -6.12
C ARG A 310 4.10 -5.21 -6.76
N PRO A 311 5.18 -5.55 -6.04
CA PRO A 311 6.52 -5.59 -6.61
C PRO A 311 6.57 -6.54 -7.83
N VAL A 312 7.19 -6.10 -8.94
CA VAL A 312 7.27 -6.89 -10.19
C VAL A 312 7.83 -8.30 -9.93
N LYS A 313 8.80 -8.44 -9.04
CA LYS A 313 9.39 -9.73 -8.65
C LYS A 313 8.42 -10.63 -7.87
N ALA A 314 7.35 -10.08 -7.33
CA ALA A 314 6.40 -10.76 -6.46
C ALA A 314 4.97 -10.84 -7.07
N LEU A 315 4.75 -10.44 -8.31
CA LEU A 315 3.43 -10.41 -8.96
C LEU A 315 2.69 -11.75 -8.90
N LYS A 316 3.42 -12.87 -8.91
CA LYS A 316 2.83 -14.22 -8.78
C LYS A 316 2.27 -14.51 -7.38
N TYR A 317 2.63 -13.72 -6.37
CA TYR A 317 2.34 -13.97 -4.96
C TYR A 317 1.47 -12.88 -4.32
N VAL A 318 1.37 -11.71 -4.93
CA VAL A 318 0.55 -10.60 -4.45
C VAL A 318 -0.70 -10.55 -5.30
N LYS A 319 -1.86 -10.72 -4.64
CA LYS A 319 -3.15 -10.62 -5.31
C LYS A 319 -3.34 -9.18 -5.82
N GLU A 320 -3.75 -9.05 -7.07
CA GLU A 320 -4.21 -7.77 -7.60
C GLU A 320 -5.57 -7.40 -7.01
N GLU A 321 -5.79 -6.12 -6.85
CA GLU A 321 -7.09 -5.56 -6.57
C GLU A 321 -7.76 -5.16 -7.89
N ASP A 322 -9.07 -5.04 -7.86
CA ASP A 322 -9.88 -4.68 -9.01
C ASP A 322 -10.90 -3.61 -8.64
N SER A 323 -11.57 -3.07 -9.63
CA SER A 323 -12.70 -2.17 -9.43
C SER A 323 -13.83 -2.85 -8.67
N VAL A 324 -14.37 -2.16 -7.69
CA VAL A 324 -15.56 -2.57 -6.94
C VAL A 324 -16.74 -1.74 -7.41
N THR A 325 -17.77 -2.38 -7.93
CA THR A 325 -18.97 -1.72 -8.46
C THR A 325 -20.06 -1.53 -7.42
N GLU A 326 -20.04 -2.37 -6.38
CA GLU A 326 -20.92 -2.29 -5.23
C GLU A 326 -20.41 -1.25 -4.22
N ALA A 327 -21.27 -0.81 -3.33
CA ALA A 327 -20.85 -0.14 -2.10
C ALA A 327 -20.42 -1.18 -1.05
N LEU A 328 -19.62 -0.77 -0.09
CA LEU A 328 -19.15 -1.63 0.98
C LEU A 328 -19.63 -1.13 2.33
N ARG A 329 -19.97 -2.06 3.22
CA ARG A 329 -20.00 -1.81 4.66
C ARG A 329 -18.82 -2.49 5.29
N VAL A 330 -17.99 -1.72 5.99
CA VAL A 330 -16.79 -2.22 6.66
C VAL A 330 -16.94 -2.10 8.17
N PRO A 331 -16.70 -3.17 8.93
CA PRO A 331 -16.87 -3.15 10.39
C PRO A 331 -15.96 -2.13 11.07
N MET A 332 -14.73 -2.03 10.59
CA MET A 332 -13.74 -1.10 11.11
C MET A 332 -12.86 -0.60 9.96
N LEU A 333 -12.86 0.70 9.76
CA LEU A 333 -11.98 1.42 8.84
C LEU A 333 -10.80 1.98 9.64
N VAL A 334 -9.58 1.69 9.20
CA VAL A 334 -8.35 2.16 9.83
C VAL A 334 -7.68 3.17 8.92
N TYR A 335 -7.28 4.30 9.49
CA TYR A 335 -6.64 5.41 8.79
C TYR A 335 -5.14 5.42 9.05
N TYR A 336 -4.37 5.72 8.03
CA TYR A 336 -2.98 6.10 8.19
C TYR A 336 -2.87 7.61 8.42
N PRO A 337 -1.82 8.09 9.10
CA PRO A 337 -1.65 9.51 9.35
C PRO A 337 -1.70 10.35 8.06
N GLY A 338 -2.40 11.47 8.09
CA GLY A 338 -2.62 12.37 6.95
C GLY A 338 -3.84 13.25 7.18
N GLU A 339 -4.05 14.24 6.31
CA GLU A 339 -5.21 15.14 6.40
C GLU A 339 -6.21 14.89 5.27
N ASN A 340 -5.77 14.94 4.01
CA ASN A 340 -6.63 14.77 2.84
C ASN A 340 -6.21 13.54 2.04
N GLY A 341 -7.16 12.75 1.54
CA GLY A 341 -6.88 11.56 0.79
C GLY A 341 -5.98 10.60 1.56
N ARG A 342 -6.31 10.36 2.83
CA ARG A 342 -5.54 9.48 3.73
C ARG A 342 -5.52 8.07 3.17
N ARG A 343 -4.44 7.37 3.40
CA ARG A 343 -4.45 5.93 3.15
C ARG A 343 -5.38 5.25 4.17
N ILE A 344 -6.23 4.37 3.66
CA ILE A 344 -7.16 3.58 4.48
C ILE A 344 -6.97 2.10 4.26
N ARG A 345 -7.37 1.32 5.26
CA ARG A 345 -7.39 -0.14 5.23
C ARG A 345 -8.49 -0.69 6.12
N TRP A 346 -9.02 -1.85 5.73
CA TRP A 346 -9.99 -2.61 6.52
C TRP A 346 -9.78 -4.11 6.36
N GLU A 347 -10.38 -4.87 7.25
CA GLU A 347 -10.44 -6.33 7.18
C GLU A 347 -11.91 -6.75 7.28
N GLY A 348 -12.36 -7.55 6.31
CA GLY A 348 -13.76 -7.96 6.18
C GLY A 348 -14.66 -6.84 5.67
N GLN A 349 -15.63 -7.20 4.85
CA GLN A 349 -16.59 -6.28 4.24
C GLN A 349 -17.86 -7.01 3.85
N GLU A 350 -18.97 -6.27 3.85
CA GLU A 350 -20.24 -6.65 3.27
C GLU A 350 -20.46 -5.83 1.99
N PHE A 351 -20.90 -6.48 0.93
CA PHE A 351 -21.27 -5.80 -0.30
C PHE A 351 -22.70 -5.29 -0.23
N LEU A 352 -22.91 -4.03 -0.56
CA LEU A 352 -24.20 -3.37 -0.59
C LEU A 352 -24.55 -3.00 -2.04
N PRO A 353 -25.83 -3.19 -2.45
CA PRO A 353 -26.25 -2.78 -3.78
C PRO A 353 -26.18 -1.26 -3.90
N VAL A 354 -25.71 -0.77 -5.05
CA VAL A 354 -25.73 0.66 -5.38
C VAL A 354 -27.13 1.01 -5.89
N THR A 355 -27.94 1.59 -4.99
CA THR A 355 -29.31 2.04 -5.30
C THR A 355 -29.34 3.51 -5.68
N GLY A 356 -30.45 3.98 -6.27
CA GLY A 356 -30.65 5.40 -6.53
C GLY A 356 -30.61 6.27 -5.27
N GLU A 357 -31.06 5.75 -4.13
CA GLU A 357 -30.98 6.43 -2.83
C GLU A 357 -29.52 6.59 -2.37
N LEU A 358 -28.71 5.53 -2.47
CA LEU A 358 -27.29 5.58 -2.14
C LEU A 358 -26.53 6.56 -3.04
N LEU A 359 -26.86 6.59 -4.33
CA LEU A 359 -26.28 7.57 -5.26
C LEU A 359 -26.72 9.01 -4.94
N ALA A 360 -27.97 9.22 -4.48
CA ALA A 360 -28.42 10.52 -4.01
C ALA A 360 -27.62 10.97 -2.77
N GLU A 361 -27.47 10.09 -1.76
CA GLU A 361 -26.62 10.35 -0.59
C GLU A 361 -25.18 10.72 -1.01
N ALA A 362 -24.58 9.98 -1.94
CA ALA A 362 -23.24 10.27 -2.44
C ALA A 362 -23.15 11.64 -3.14
N ARG A 363 -24.19 12.00 -3.91
CA ARG A 363 -24.27 13.30 -4.60
C ARG A 363 -24.45 14.45 -3.62
N ASP A 364 -25.19 14.26 -2.54
CA ASP A 364 -25.40 15.26 -1.47
C ASP A 364 -24.10 15.62 -0.72
N LYS A 365 -23.06 14.77 -0.81
CA LYS A 365 -21.72 15.06 -0.26
C LYS A 365 -20.92 16.02 -1.12
N ALA A 366 -21.38 16.33 -2.33
CA ALA A 366 -20.65 17.20 -3.25
C ALA A 366 -20.75 18.67 -2.82
N SER A 367 -19.62 19.38 -2.96
CA SER A 367 -19.63 20.83 -2.79
C SER A 367 -20.28 21.51 -4.01
N SER A 368 -21.15 22.48 -3.74
CA SER A 368 -21.68 23.40 -4.76
C SER A 368 -20.79 24.64 -4.93
N SER A 369 -19.81 24.84 -4.05
CA SER A 369 -18.93 26.04 -4.04
C SER A 369 -17.54 25.71 -4.60
N LEU A 370 -17.36 25.92 -5.91
CA LEU A 370 -16.05 25.82 -6.54
C LEU A 370 -14.97 26.73 -5.91
N PRO A 371 -15.27 27.99 -5.50
CA PRO A 371 -14.28 28.81 -4.82
C PRO A 371 -13.77 28.24 -3.51
N GLU A 372 -14.63 27.59 -2.70
CA GLU A 372 -14.22 26.94 -1.46
C GLU A 372 -13.34 25.74 -1.70
N LEU A 373 -13.68 24.89 -2.68
CA LEU A 373 -12.84 23.75 -3.08
C LEU A 373 -11.45 24.23 -3.57
N VAL A 374 -11.41 25.27 -4.40
CA VAL A 374 -10.15 25.84 -4.88
C VAL A 374 -9.34 26.43 -3.71
N LYS A 375 -9.99 27.06 -2.72
CA LYS A 375 -9.33 27.56 -1.51
C LYS A 375 -8.75 26.42 -0.68
N ALA A 376 -9.51 25.33 -0.49
CA ALA A 376 -9.04 24.12 0.21
C ALA A 376 -7.86 23.47 -0.51
N ALA A 377 -7.95 23.28 -1.83
CA ALA A 377 -6.86 22.78 -2.65
C ALA A 377 -5.59 23.65 -2.54
N LYS A 378 -5.73 25.00 -2.58
CA LYS A 378 -4.60 25.90 -2.38
C LYS A 378 -3.97 25.78 -0.99
N ASN A 379 -4.75 25.53 0.05
CA ASN A 379 -4.21 25.29 1.39
C ASN A 379 -3.43 23.97 1.44
N GLU A 380 -3.94 22.90 0.82
CA GLU A 380 -3.21 21.64 0.69
C GLU A 380 -1.89 21.82 -0.08
N LEU A 381 -1.89 22.59 -1.15
CA LEU A 381 -0.69 22.90 -1.93
C LEU A 381 0.37 23.71 -1.16
N LYS A 382 0.03 24.35 -0.04
CA LYS A 382 1.00 24.98 0.88
C LYS A 382 1.75 23.94 1.72
N ASN A 383 1.18 22.76 1.90
CA ASN A 383 1.89 21.65 2.53
C ASN A 383 2.99 21.16 1.59
N THR A 384 4.24 21.43 1.94
CA THR A 384 5.40 21.08 1.12
C THR A 384 5.64 19.58 0.99
N LEU A 385 4.93 18.73 1.76
CA LEU A 385 4.93 17.29 1.66
C LEU A 385 3.68 16.73 0.97
N SER A 386 2.78 17.60 0.50
CA SER A 386 1.65 17.18 -0.33
C SER A 386 2.14 16.73 -1.71
N ASP A 387 1.53 15.69 -2.24
CA ASP A 387 1.76 15.25 -3.62
C ASP A 387 1.11 16.16 -4.67
N GLY A 388 0.46 17.23 -4.20
CA GLY A 388 -0.20 18.23 -5.05
C GLY A 388 -1.53 17.76 -5.63
N ARG A 389 -2.18 16.79 -4.97
CA ARG A 389 -3.51 16.28 -5.32
C ARG A 389 -4.51 16.63 -4.22
N PHE A 390 -5.66 17.13 -4.62
CA PHE A 390 -6.78 17.36 -3.72
C PHE A 390 -8.04 16.70 -4.32
N GLY A 391 -8.39 15.52 -3.80
CA GLY A 391 -9.62 14.80 -4.22
C GLY A 391 -10.87 15.54 -3.75
N CYS A 392 -11.84 15.73 -4.64
CA CYS A 392 -13.09 16.40 -4.30
C CYS A 392 -14.27 15.91 -5.14
N LEU A 393 -15.45 16.03 -4.53
CA LEU A 393 -16.73 15.94 -5.22
C LEU A 393 -17.27 17.34 -5.45
N VAL A 394 -17.65 17.64 -6.69
CA VAL A 394 -18.17 18.96 -7.07
C VAL A 394 -19.43 18.82 -7.93
N SER A 395 -20.51 19.49 -7.52
CA SER A 395 -21.71 19.60 -8.33
C SER A 395 -21.48 20.56 -9.48
N TYR A 396 -21.95 20.21 -10.68
CA TYR A 396 -21.79 21.05 -11.86
C TYR A 396 -23.10 21.20 -12.64
N ASP A 397 -23.23 22.33 -13.35
CA ASP A 397 -24.42 22.65 -14.11
C ASP A 397 -24.32 22.16 -15.57
N GLY A 398 -23.12 21.97 -16.06
CA GLY A 398 -22.86 21.49 -17.42
C GLY A 398 -21.38 21.38 -17.76
N LEU A 399 -21.10 20.72 -18.86
CA LEU A 399 -19.77 20.63 -19.48
C LEU A 399 -19.82 21.34 -20.84
N GLY A 400 -18.77 22.06 -21.16
CA GLY A 400 -18.59 22.71 -22.45
C GLY A 400 -17.20 22.45 -23.00
N THR A 401 -17.02 22.66 -24.28
CA THR A 401 -15.73 22.59 -24.95
C THR A 401 -15.30 23.96 -25.45
N VAL A 402 -14.00 24.24 -25.31
CA VAL A 402 -13.35 25.41 -25.91
C VAL A 402 -12.39 24.89 -26.97
N GLY A 403 -12.55 25.36 -28.19
CA GLY A 403 -11.69 25.00 -29.30
C GLY A 403 -12.28 25.46 -30.60
N THR A 404 -11.48 25.78 -31.59
CA THR A 404 -11.91 26.09 -32.94
C THR A 404 -12.36 24.79 -33.63
N GLU A 405 -13.65 24.74 -34.01
CA GLU A 405 -14.14 23.70 -34.91
C GLU A 405 -13.29 23.69 -36.18
N GLY A 406 -12.62 22.59 -36.48
CA GLY A 406 -12.10 22.37 -37.84
C GLY A 406 -10.63 22.02 -37.99
N VAL A 407 -9.79 21.99 -36.95
CA VAL A 407 -8.40 21.53 -37.09
C VAL A 407 -8.29 20.07 -36.69
N LYS A 408 -8.06 19.16 -37.67
CA LYS A 408 -7.76 17.75 -37.40
C LYS A 408 -6.52 17.65 -36.51
N GLY A 409 -6.70 17.15 -35.27
CA GLY A 409 -5.61 16.84 -34.34
C GLY A 409 -5.54 17.73 -33.08
N GLU A 410 -6.38 18.75 -32.91
CA GLU A 410 -6.44 19.49 -31.65
C GLU A 410 -7.30 18.73 -30.63
N GLN A 411 -6.74 18.50 -29.44
CA GLN A 411 -7.46 17.99 -28.29
C GLN A 411 -8.49 19.04 -27.85
N ARG A 412 -9.75 18.62 -27.71
CA ARG A 412 -10.81 19.45 -27.14
C ARG A 412 -10.46 19.80 -25.70
N GLU A 413 -10.48 21.09 -25.36
CA GLU A 413 -10.36 21.54 -24.00
C GLU A 413 -11.76 21.58 -23.36
N TYR A 414 -11.95 20.81 -22.29
CA TYR A 414 -13.21 20.76 -21.56
C TYR A 414 -13.24 21.77 -20.43
N ILE A 415 -14.39 22.42 -20.27
CA ILE A 415 -14.69 23.34 -19.17
C ILE A 415 -15.93 22.86 -18.44
N MET A 416 -15.86 22.81 -17.11
CA MET A 416 -16.99 22.51 -16.25
C MET A 416 -17.57 23.80 -15.67
N TYR A 417 -18.89 23.94 -15.76
CA TYR A 417 -19.63 25.09 -15.24
C TYR A 417 -20.21 24.78 -13.86
N CYS A 418 -19.98 25.66 -12.89
CA CYS A 418 -20.46 25.55 -11.51
C CYS A 418 -21.03 26.92 -11.09
N GLY A 419 -22.31 27.15 -11.26
CA GLY A 419 -22.94 28.45 -11.11
C GLY A 419 -22.34 29.48 -12.09
N THR A 420 -21.84 30.58 -11.55
CA THR A 420 -21.18 31.63 -12.34
C THR A 420 -19.67 31.39 -12.52
N ARG A 421 -19.15 30.27 -12.08
CA ARG A 421 -17.73 29.93 -12.12
C ARG A 421 -17.49 28.76 -13.06
N THR A 422 -16.26 28.71 -13.56
CA THR A 422 -15.81 27.64 -14.43
C THR A 422 -14.47 27.09 -13.97
N ILE A 423 -14.21 25.82 -14.29
CA ILE A 423 -12.89 25.21 -14.10
C ILE A 423 -12.55 24.37 -15.33
N GLU A 424 -11.29 24.43 -15.75
CA GLU A 424 -10.76 23.62 -16.84
C GLU A 424 -10.62 22.16 -16.39
N LEU A 425 -11.12 21.24 -17.19
CA LEU A 425 -10.88 19.79 -17.04
C LEU A 425 -9.61 19.43 -17.80
N LYS A 426 -8.58 18.98 -17.08
CA LYS A 426 -7.28 18.70 -17.66
C LYS A 426 -6.58 17.55 -16.96
N ASP A 427 -6.03 16.65 -17.76
CA ASP A 427 -5.23 15.55 -17.24
C ASP A 427 -3.98 16.08 -16.52
N ARG A 428 -3.72 15.57 -15.33
CA ARG A 428 -2.51 15.89 -14.58
C ARG A 428 -1.33 15.13 -15.19
N PRO A 429 -0.20 15.80 -15.48
CA PRO A 429 0.99 15.14 -15.99
C PRO A 429 1.48 14.02 -15.07
N GLY A 430 1.78 12.87 -15.65
CA GLY A 430 2.22 11.67 -14.94
C GLY A 430 1.09 10.78 -14.40
N ASP A 431 -0.17 11.23 -14.46
CA ASP A 431 -1.34 10.39 -14.18
C ASP A 431 -1.91 9.79 -15.48
N ARG A 432 -2.76 8.77 -15.36
CA ARG A 432 -3.48 8.22 -16.52
C ARG A 432 -4.43 9.27 -17.09
N PRO A 433 -4.50 9.43 -18.42
CA PRO A 433 -5.44 10.36 -19.05
C PRO A 433 -6.89 9.88 -18.90
N SER A 434 -7.79 10.79 -18.62
CA SER A 434 -9.22 10.54 -18.48
C SER A 434 -10.09 11.55 -19.25
N VAL A 435 -9.57 12.75 -19.51
CA VAL A 435 -10.32 13.83 -20.20
C VAL A 435 -10.80 13.39 -21.59
N CYS A 436 -9.95 12.68 -22.35
CA CYS A 436 -10.33 12.16 -23.68
C CYS A 436 -11.51 11.19 -23.65
N ARG A 437 -11.85 10.63 -22.48
CA ARG A 437 -13.00 9.73 -22.34
C ARG A 437 -14.33 10.47 -22.29
N LEU A 438 -14.30 11.77 -22.03
CA LEU A 438 -15.49 12.61 -22.16
C LEU A 438 -16.03 12.66 -23.61
N ASP A 439 -15.15 12.49 -24.60
CA ASP A 439 -15.53 12.48 -26.03
C ASP A 439 -16.42 11.29 -26.41
N ILE A 440 -16.38 10.20 -25.66
CA ILE A 440 -17.12 8.97 -25.97
C ILE A 440 -18.34 8.76 -25.08
N LEU A 441 -18.58 9.65 -24.11
CA LEU A 441 -19.73 9.53 -23.23
C LEU A 441 -21.01 9.95 -23.96
N PRO A 442 -22.14 9.24 -23.75
CA PRO A 442 -23.44 9.68 -24.19
C PRO A 442 -23.81 11.03 -23.58
N ASP A 443 -24.49 11.89 -24.36
CA ASP A 443 -24.91 13.23 -23.90
C ASP A 443 -25.66 13.20 -22.55
N ARG A 444 -26.48 12.16 -22.32
CA ARG A 444 -27.20 11.97 -21.05
C ARG A 444 -26.29 11.83 -19.82
N GLN A 445 -25.06 11.31 -20.00
CA GLN A 445 -24.06 11.17 -18.92
C GLN A 445 -23.25 12.46 -18.75
N MET A 446 -23.20 13.27 -19.80
CA MET A 446 -22.56 14.59 -19.81
C MET A 446 -23.50 15.70 -19.34
N ALA A 447 -24.81 15.43 -19.23
CA ALA A 447 -25.81 16.41 -18.83
C ALA A 447 -25.45 17.08 -17.50
N GLY A 448 -25.89 18.30 -17.33
CA GLY A 448 -25.75 19.06 -16.09
C GLY A 448 -26.48 18.44 -14.89
N ASN A 449 -26.34 19.08 -13.76
CA ASN A 449 -26.90 18.64 -12.47
C ASN A 449 -26.38 17.26 -12.02
N GLN A 450 -25.15 16.92 -12.38
CA GLN A 450 -24.43 15.73 -11.91
C GLN A 450 -23.31 16.13 -10.94
N VAL A 451 -22.61 15.13 -10.40
CA VAL A 451 -21.47 15.32 -9.52
C VAL A 451 -20.23 14.75 -10.17
N MET A 452 -19.18 15.55 -10.27
CA MET A 452 -17.87 15.13 -10.72
C MET A 452 -17.00 14.78 -9.52
N PHE A 453 -16.44 13.57 -9.51
CA PHE A 453 -15.29 13.27 -8.70
C PHE A 453 -14.03 13.47 -9.51
N GLY A 454 -13.09 14.22 -8.95
CA GLY A 454 -11.81 14.45 -9.59
C GLY A 454 -10.78 15.00 -8.61
N VAL A 455 -9.60 15.26 -9.14
CA VAL A 455 -8.46 15.76 -8.38
C VAL A 455 -8.12 17.16 -8.82
N LEU A 456 -8.22 18.13 -7.91
CA LEU A 456 -7.72 19.49 -8.14
C LEU A 456 -6.20 19.47 -8.04
N TRP A 457 -5.53 20.11 -9.00
CA TRP A 457 -4.10 20.23 -9.08
C TRP A 457 -3.68 21.57 -9.72
N TYR A 458 -2.45 22.02 -9.44
CA TYR A 458 -1.94 23.27 -9.98
C TYR A 458 -1.16 23.06 -11.28
N ASP A 459 -1.72 23.56 -12.38
CA ASP A 459 -1.02 23.61 -13.66
C ASP A 459 0.00 24.76 -13.67
N ARG A 460 1.27 24.39 -13.55
CA ARG A 460 2.38 25.36 -13.55
C ARG A 460 2.60 26.04 -14.89
N SER A 461 2.19 25.41 -15.99
CA SER A 461 2.34 25.99 -17.33
C SER A 461 1.34 27.11 -17.60
N ARG A 462 0.15 27.01 -17.03
CA ARG A 462 -0.93 27.98 -17.17
C ARG A 462 -1.20 28.81 -15.91
N HIS A 463 -0.46 28.55 -14.83
CA HIS A 463 -0.58 29.23 -13.54
C HIS A 463 -2.01 29.22 -12.96
N ARG A 464 -2.72 28.08 -13.10
CA ARG A 464 -4.09 27.93 -12.61
C ARG A 464 -4.34 26.56 -11.96
N ILE A 465 -5.42 26.48 -11.18
CA ILE A 465 -5.94 25.21 -10.69
C ILE A 465 -6.82 24.60 -11.79
N CYS A 466 -6.58 23.33 -12.10
CA CYS A 466 -7.37 22.52 -13.00
C CYS A 466 -7.95 21.33 -12.23
N LEU A 467 -9.03 20.74 -12.75
CA LEU A 467 -9.61 19.50 -12.25
C LEU A 467 -9.28 18.35 -13.21
N HIS A 468 -8.64 17.31 -12.73
CA HIS A 468 -8.50 16.05 -13.45
C HIS A 468 -9.70 15.17 -13.11
N PRO A 469 -10.62 14.92 -14.07
CA PRO A 469 -11.85 14.20 -13.80
C PRO A 469 -11.59 12.69 -13.68
N TYR A 470 -12.15 12.03 -12.66
CA TYR A 470 -11.97 10.58 -12.43
C TYR A 470 -13.26 9.81 -12.61
N SER A 471 -14.40 10.37 -12.20
CA SER A 471 -15.71 9.78 -12.42
C SER A 471 -16.85 10.81 -12.34
N ILE A 472 -18.02 10.44 -12.85
CA ILE A 472 -19.26 11.21 -12.75
C ILE A 472 -20.26 10.36 -11.98
N ILE A 473 -20.84 10.93 -10.91
CA ILE A 473 -21.91 10.29 -10.15
C ILE A 473 -23.24 10.82 -10.69
N THR A 474 -23.96 9.95 -11.36
CA THR A 474 -25.31 10.22 -11.88
C THR A 474 -26.38 9.74 -10.90
N ALA A 475 -27.66 9.95 -11.22
CA ALA A 475 -28.75 9.37 -10.44
C ALA A 475 -28.87 7.83 -10.58
N LYS A 476 -28.14 7.22 -11.51
CA LYS A 476 -28.28 5.79 -11.86
C LYS A 476 -27.00 4.98 -11.65
N GLU A 477 -25.84 5.60 -11.78
CA GLU A 477 -24.56 4.90 -11.77
C GLU A 477 -23.39 5.84 -11.48
N VAL A 478 -22.23 5.25 -11.16
CA VAL A 478 -20.93 5.93 -11.14
C VAL A 478 -20.23 5.65 -12.48
N VAL A 479 -20.16 6.65 -13.34
CA VAL A 479 -19.46 6.57 -14.63
C VAL A 479 -17.97 6.80 -14.40
N ARG A 480 -17.17 5.76 -14.50
CA ARG A 480 -15.71 5.85 -14.25
C ARG A 480 -14.97 6.28 -15.51
N LEU A 481 -14.28 7.41 -15.43
CA LEU A 481 -13.40 7.93 -16.47
C LEU A 481 -11.97 7.41 -16.31
N LEU A 482 -11.59 7.05 -15.09
CA LEU A 482 -10.29 6.50 -14.76
C LEU A 482 -10.46 5.10 -14.16
N TYR A 483 -9.90 4.08 -14.83
CA TYR A 483 -9.90 2.67 -14.43
C TYR A 483 -8.72 1.89 -15.06
#